data_da14f34d3ad4deee0db9f75a285ac7bd
#
_entry.id   da14f34d3ad4deee0db9f75a285ac7bd
#
_cell.length_a   1.000
_cell.length_b   1.000
_cell.length_c   1.000
_cell.angle_alpha   90.00
_cell.angle_beta   90.00
_cell.angle_gamma   90.00
#
_symmetry.space_group_name_H-M   'P 1'
#
loop_
_entity.id
_entity.type
_entity.pdbx_description
1 polymer ?
#
loop_
_entity_poly.entity_id
_entity_poly.type
_entity_poly.pdbx_seq_one_letter_code
_entity_poly.pdbx_strand_id
1 'polypeptide(L)'
;MIDLTTLADLTPGICSVTLRSHGIDEVVRISSNAGLAGIEWGTDVHVSDAESAAHAKGATEAAGLTVLSLGSYYRCGAFGDFDRVLDLATALGAPRIRVWAGEQGSAGASQEHWDAVVKDTQRIADLAAARGVAIAFEYHGNTLTDSPATTLELLHRVNHANVGTYWQPAVGLSDQQALESLHEVLPHVVGVHCFSWGPVAERFPLRNRKLLWQTVTDVLRGNGKDLDIMLEFVEDDLPDNVINDASFLHTITLGED
;
A
#
# COMPACT_ATOMS: atom_id res chain seq x y z
N MET A 1 9.48 24.01 -20.92
CA MET A 1 9.77 22.70 -21.51
C MET A 1 9.91 21.77 -20.33
N ILE A 2 8.93 20.92 -20.11
CA ILE A 2 9.03 19.82 -19.13
C ILE A 2 10.02 18.86 -19.77
N ASP A 3 11.09 18.55 -19.05
CA ASP A 3 12.09 17.58 -19.47
C ASP A 3 11.41 16.19 -19.47
N LEU A 4 11.11 15.64 -20.63
CA LEU A 4 10.45 14.36 -20.82
C LEU A 4 11.36 13.15 -20.49
N THR A 5 12.55 13.39 -19.93
CA THR A 5 13.56 12.33 -19.72
C THR A 5 13.45 11.60 -18.38
N THR A 6 12.46 11.90 -17.51
CA THR A 6 12.35 11.24 -16.19
C THR A 6 10.89 11.12 -15.71
N LEU A 7 10.01 10.55 -16.52
CA LEU A 7 8.75 10.05 -15.97
C LEU A 7 9.06 8.83 -15.11
N ALA A 8 8.48 8.80 -13.91
CA ALA A 8 8.63 7.67 -13.00
C ALA A 8 7.93 6.42 -13.53
N ASP A 9 8.49 5.26 -13.26
CA ASP A 9 7.85 3.98 -13.54
C ASP A 9 6.81 3.66 -12.45
N LEU A 10 5.63 3.23 -12.90
CA LEU A 10 4.59 2.74 -12.01
C LEU A 10 4.50 1.22 -12.12
N THR A 11 4.71 0.52 -11.01
CA THR A 11 4.65 -0.94 -10.94
C THR A 11 3.23 -1.38 -10.60
N PRO A 12 2.45 -1.95 -11.55
CA PRO A 12 1.11 -2.43 -11.26
C PRO A 12 1.17 -3.73 -10.45
N GLY A 13 0.49 -3.75 -9.32
CA GLY A 13 0.47 -4.89 -8.39
C GLY A 13 -0.90 -5.17 -7.81
N ILE A 14 -0.93 -6.07 -6.82
CA ILE A 14 -2.12 -6.41 -6.06
C ILE A 14 -1.78 -6.62 -4.58
N CYS A 15 -2.68 -6.21 -3.69
CA CYS A 15 -2.68 -6.63 -2.30
C CYS A 15 -3.31 -8.02 -2.19
N SER A 16 -2.58 -9.00 -1.67
CA SER A 16 -3.04 -10.39 -1.59
C SER A 16 -4.34 -10.56 -0.80
N VAL A 17 -4.64 -9.61 0.09
CA VAL A 17 -5.91 -9.55 0.83
C VAL A 17 -7.14 -9.46 -0.06
N THR A 18 -7.00 -8.96 -1.29
CA THR A 18 -8.05 -8.97 -2.33
C THR A 18 -8.54 -10.40 -2.64
N LEU A 19 -7.65 -11.35 -2.54
CA LEU A 19 -7.89 -12.77 -2.83
C LEU A 19 -7.81 -13.64 -1.57
N ARG A 20 -8.34 -13.14 -0.45
CA ARG A 20 -8.22 -13.79 0.88
C ARG A 20 -8.81 -15.20 0.99
N SER A 21 -9.69 -15.58 0.09
CA SER A 21 -10.27 -16.93 0.02
C SER A 21 -9.41 -17.93 -0.77
N HIS A 22 -8.29 -17.49 -1.36
CA HIS A 22 -7.41 -18.27 -2.19
C HIS A 22 -6.08 -18.54 -1.46
N GLY A 23 -5.40 -19.64 -1.79
CA GLY A 23 -4.07 -19.94 -1.28
C GLY A 23 -2.97 -19.17 -2.03
N ILE A 24 -1.74 -19.19 -1.49
CA ILE A 24 -0.57 -18.50 -2.04
C ILE A 24 -0.37 -18.77 -3.54
N ASP A 25 -0.34 -20.05 -3.94
CA ASP A 25 -0.10 -20.44 -5.34
C ASP A 25 -1.19 -19.93 -6.27
N GLU A 26 -2.43 -19.87 -5.80
CA GLU A 26 -3.54 -19.37 -6.59
C GLU A 26 -3.52 -17.85 -6.71
N VAL A 27 -3.17 -17.13 -5.64
CA VAL A 27 -2.93 -15.67 -5.69
C VAL A 27 -1.85 -15.36 -6.72
N VAL A 28 -0.73 -16.06 -6.69
CA VAL A 28 0.36 -15.89 -7.67
C VAL A 28 -0.12 -16.17 -9.09
N ARG A 29 -0.84 -17.27 -9.31
CA ARG A 29 -1.38 -17.64 -10.63
C ARG A 29 -2.35 -16.59 -11.17
N ILE A 30 -3.26 -16.08 -10.35
CA ILE A 30 -4.22 -15.05 -10.74
C ILE A 30 -3.48 -13.76 -11.08
N SER A 31 -2.53 -13.33 -10.26
CA SER A 31 -1.72 -12.13 -10.47
C SER A 31 -0.91 -12.20 -11.76
N SER A 32 -0.25 -13.35 -12.02
CA SER A 32 0.50 -13.58 -13.25
C SER A 32 -0.41 -13.57 -14.48
N ASN A 33 -1.56 -14.25 -14.43
CA ASN A 33 -2.53 -14.25 -15.52
C ASN A 33 -3.13 -12.88 -15.81
N ALA A 34 -3.25 -12.03 -14.79
CA ALA A 34 -3.68 -10.65 -14.91
C ALA A 34 -2.57 -9.72 -15.46
N GLY A 35 -1.35 -10.24 -15.66
CA GLY A 35 -0.19 -9.45 -16.12
C GLY A 35 0.37 -8.50 -15.07
N LEU A 36 -0.01 -8.62 -13.81
CA LEU A 36 0.53 -7.78 -12.74
C LEU A 36 2.02 -8.06 -12.52
N ALA A 37 2.75 -7.06 -12.02
CA ALA A 37 4.20 -7.13 -11.84
C ALA A 37 4.61 -7.57 -10.42
N GLY A 38 3.72 -7.44 -9.43
CA GLY A 38 4.07 -7.82 -8.07
C GLY A 38 2.90 -7.91 -7.10
N ILE A 39 3.23 -8.34 -5.88
CA ILE A 39 2.25 -8.63 -4.82
C ILE A 39 2.69 -8.00 -3.50
N GLU A 40 1.79 -7.27 -2.83
CA GLU A 40 1.85 -7.01 -1.40
C GLU A 40 1.23 -8.20 -0.66
N TRP A 41 1.99 -8.88 0.18
CA TRP A 41 1.53 -10.03 0.92
C TRP A 41 0.98 -9.66 2.30
N GLY A 42 -0.25 -10.07 2.61
CA GLY A 42 -0.90 -9.79 3.89
C GLY A 42 -0.54 -10.82 4.98
N THR A 43 -0.29 -10.35 6.21
CA THR A 43 0.01 -11.22 7.36
C THR A 43 -1.22 -11.84 7.99
N ASP A 44 -2.41 -11.33 7.68
CA ASP A 44 -3.68 -11.80 8.23
C ASP A 44 -4.22 -13.06 7.54
N VAL A 45 -3.75 -13.32 6.31
CA VAL A 45 -4.30 -14.41 5.48
C VAL A 45 -3.23 -15.34 4.94
N HIS A 46 -2.15 -14.80 4.35
CA HIS A 46 -1.25 -15.59 3.53
C HIS A 46 0.12 -15.82 4.18
N VAL A 47 0.67 -14.82 4.89
CA VAL A 47 2.05 -14.86 5.43
C VAL A 47 1.99 -14.77 6.94
N SER A 48 1.68 -15.87 7.61
CA SER A 48 1.50 -15.91 9.07
C SER A 48 2.73 -16.41 9.85
N ASP A 49 3.67 -17.07 9.16
CA ASP A 49 4.87 -17.67 9.72
C ASP A 49 6.02 -17.74 8.70
N ALA A 50 7.17 -18.22 9.11
CA ALA A 50 8.37 -18.29 8.27
C ALA A 50 8.22 -19.27 7.08
N GLU A 51 7.44 -20.34 7.23
CA GLU A 51 7.19 -21.30 6.15
C GLU A 51 6.33 -20.68 5.05
N SER A 52 5.23 -20.06 5.42
CA SER A 52 4.35 -19.34 4.47
C SER A 52 5.05 -18.13 3.83
N ALA A 53 5.93 -17.42 4.57
CA ALA A 53 6.73 -16.34 4.01
C ALA A 53 7.71 -16.85 2.94
N ALA A 54 8.43 -17.93 3.22
CA ALA A 54 9.36 -18.53 2.26
C ALA A 54 8.62 -19.11 1.04
N HIS A 55 7.46 -19.73 1.25
CA HIS A 55 6.61 -20.23 0.16
C HIS A 55 6.12 -19.08 -0.74
N ALA A 56 5.55 -18.02 -0.15
CA ALA A 56 5.07 -16.86 -0.89
C ALA A 56 6.18 -16.20 -1.72
N LYS A 57 7.38 -16.04 -1.14
CA LYS A 57 8.56 -15.57 -1.86
C LYS A 57 8.89 -16.45 -3.06
N GLY A 58 9.10 -17.74 -2.81
CA GLY A 58 9.50 -18.69 -3.86
C GLY A 58 8.48 -18.78 -4.99
N ALA A 59 7.18 -18.82 -4.68
CA ALA A 59 6.12 -18.86 -5.67
C ALA A 59 6.05 -17.55 -6.48
N THR A 60 6.20 -16.39 -5.83
CA THR A 60 6.21 -15.07 -6.48
C THR A 60 7.38 -14.97 -7.46
N GLU A 61 8.59 -15.29 -7.03
CA GLU A 61 9.82 -15.24 -7.85
C GLU A 61 9.77 -16.25 -9.01
N ALA A 62 9.27 -17.47 -8.78
CA ALA A 62 9.13 -18.49 -9.80
C ALA A 62 8.14 -18.09 -10.92
N ALA A 63 7.15 -17.26 -10.61
CA ALA A 63 6.22 -16.71 -11.59
C ALA A 63 6.74 -15.44 -12.30
N GLY A 64 7.96 -14.98 -11.99
CA GLY A 64 8.52 -13.73 -12.51
C GLY A 64 7.90 -12.47 -11.93
N LEU A 65 7.20 -12.59 -10.80
CA LEU A 65 6.61 -11.47 -10.07
C LEU A 65 7.57 -10.97 -8.98
N THR A 66 7.32 -9.76 -8.47
CA THR A 66 8.08 -9.13 -7.39
C THR A 66 7.28 -9.10 -6.09
N VAL A 67 7.94 -9.34 -4.96
CA VAL A 67 7.37 -9.01 -3.65
C VAL A 67 7.47 -7.50 -3.44
N LEU A 68 6.35 -6.81 -3.43
CA LEU A 68 6.30 -5.34 -3.31
C LEU A 68 6.40 -4.88 -1.86
N SER A 69 5.75 -5.60 -0.95
CA SER A 69 5.71 -5.25 0.47
C SER A 69 5.12 -6.39 1.32
N LEU A 70 5.25 -6.24 2.64
CA LEU A 70 4.49 -7.01 3.62
C LEU A 70 3.41 -6.11 4.22
N GLY A 71 2.14 -6.39 3.91
CA GLY A 71 0.98 -5.76 4.53
C GLY A 71 0.76 -6.32 5.94
N SER A 72 1.22 -5.62 6.98
CA SER A 72 1.05 -6.04 8.35
C SER A 72 -0.12 -5.31 9.04
N TYR A 73 -0.65 -5.92 10.09
CA TYR A 73 -1.61 -5.30 11.00
C TYR A 73 -0.94 -4.78 12.28
N TYR A 74 0.38 -4.56 12.22
CA TYR A 74 1.09 -3.96 13.34
C TYR A 74 0.58 -2.54 13.57
N ARG A 75 0.15 -2.26 14.80
CA ARG A 75 -0.34 -0.95 15.22
C ARG A 75 0.73 -0.24 16.02
N CYS A 76 1.29 0.82 15.45
CA CYS A 76 2.26 1.65 16.14
C CYS A 76 1.65 2.26 17.39
N GLY A 77 2.42 2.30 18.48
CA GLY A 77 1.97 2.75 19.79
C GLY A 77 1.46 1.65 20.71
N ALA A 78 1.17 0.45 20.18
CA ALA A 78 0.85 -0.72 21.00
C ALA A 78 2.10 -1.43 21.52
N PHE A 79 3.29 -1.12 20.99
CA PHE A 79 4.58 -1.75 21.34
C PHE A 79 4.54 -3.29 21.27
N GLY A 80 3.83 -3.81 20.27
CA GLY A 80 3.71 -5.24 20.01
C GLY A 80 5.02 -5.90 19.57
N ASP A 81 4.94 -7.19 19.28
CA ASP A 81 6.07 -7.99 18.78
C ASP A 81 6.39 -7.63 17.31
N PHE A 82 7.15 -6.55 17.12
CA PHE A 82 7.58 -6.14 15.80
C PHE A 82 8.71 -7.01 15.25
N ASP A 83 9.52 -7.64 16.10
CA ASP A 83 10.60 -8.52 15.66
C ASP A 83 10.04 -9.68 14.82
N ARG A 84 8.92 -10.26 15.23
CA ARG A 84 8.21 -11.27 14.44
C ARG A 84 7.77 -10.75 13.07
N VAL A 85 7.22 -9.53 12.98
CA VAL A 85 6.81 -8.92 11.71
C VAL A 85 8.01 -8.68 10.80
N LEU A 86 9.11 -8.22 11.38
CA LEU A 86 10.34 -7.95 10.67
C LEU A 86 11.01 -9.26 10.18
N ASP A 87 10.94 -10.33 10.97
CA ASP A 87 11.41 -11.66 10.57
C ASP A 87 10.59 -12.20 9.39
N LEU A 88 9.26 -12.03 9.37
CA LEU A 88 8.40 -12.38 8.24
C LEU A 88 8.75 -11.58 6.99
N ALA A 89 8.93 -10.26 7.11
CA ALA A 89 9.33 -9.41 6.01
C ALA A 89 10.68 -9.82 5.41
N THR A 90 11.64 -10.17 6.28
CA THR A 90 12.97 -10.64 5.87
C THR A 90 12.90 -11.99 5.15
N ALA A 91 12.14 -12.95 5.68
CA ALA A 91 11.94 -14.27 5.08
C ALA A 91 11.23 -14.17 3.71
N LEU A 92 10.24 -13.29 3.62
CA LEU A 92 9.52 -12.98 2.39
C LEU A 92 10.39 -12.23 1.36
N GLY A 93 11.44 -11.52 1.81
CA GLY A 93 12.23 -10.63 0.97
C GLY A 93 11.52 -9.31 0.66
N ALA A 94 10.58 -8.89 1.50
CA ALA A 94 9.83 -7.65 1.32
C ALA A 94 10.71 -6.42 1.56
N PRO A 95 10.76 -5.46 0.62
CA PRO A 95 11.54 -4.23 0.78
C PRO A 95 10.91 -3.25 1.77
N ARG A 96 9.62 -3.45 2.10
CA ARG A 96 8.82 -2.53 2.90
C ARG A 96 7.79 -3.27 3.74
N ILE A 97 7.51 -2.76 4.93
CA ILE A 97 6.41 -3.20 5.80
C ILE A 97 5.38 -2.09 5.90
N ARG A 98 4.13 -2.39 5.56
CA ARG A 98 2.99 -1.52 5.82
C ARG A 98 2.53 -1.72 7.28
N VAL A 99 2.33 -0.62 8.00
CA VAL A 99 1.88 -0.59 9.41
C VAL A 99 0.74 0.40 9.59
N TRP A 100 -0.01 0.27 10.69
CA TRP A 100 -1.09 1.18 11.03
C TRP A 100 -0.62 2.24 12.04
N ALA A 101 -1.04 3.48 11.83
CA ALA A 101 -0.71 4.63 12.69
C ALA A 101 -1.59 4.69 13.95
N GLY A 102 -1.49 3.67 14.79
CA GLY A 102 -2.31 3.52 16.00
C GLY A 102 -3.69 2.91 15.72
N GLU A 103 -4.58 3.08 16.69
CA GLU A 103 -5.94 2.51 16.68
C GLU A 103 -7.05 3.53 16.97
N GLN A 104 -6.69 4.81 16.98
CA GLN A 104 -7.61 5.92 17.21
C GLN A 104 -7.51 6.92 16.08
N GLY A 105 -8.68 7.38 15.60
CA GLY A 105 -8.74 8.47 14.63
C GLY A 105 -8.17 9.76 15.19
N SER A 106 -7.55 10.54 14.34
CA SER A 106 -6.79 11.75 14.73
C SER A 106 -7.60 12.77 15.53
N ALA A 107 -8.88 12.94 15.18
CA ALA A 107 -9.76 13.93 15.85
C ALA A 107 -10.04 13.63 17.32
N GLY A 108 -9.95 12.36 17.74
CA GLY A 108 -10.19 11.92 19.12
C GLY A 108 -8.94 11.46 19.87
N ALA A 109 -7.80 11.44 19.21
CA ALA A 109 -6.57 10.91 19.80
C ALA A 109 -5.97 11.88 20.82
N SER A 110 -5.61 11.35 22.00
CA SER A 110 -4.92 12.13 23.04
C SER A 110 -3.45 12.37 22.67
N GLN A 111 -2.81 13.35 23.33
CA GLN A 111 -1.38 13.62 23.15
C GLN A 111 -0.53 12.39 23.50
N GLU A 112 -0.92 11.65 24.55
CA GLU A 112 -0.24 10.42 24.96
C GLU A 112 -0.31 9.35 23.88
N HIS A 113 -1.45 9.24 23.15
CA HIS A 113 -1.58 8.32 22.01
C HIS A 113 -0.65 8.73 20.86
N TRP A 114 -0.62 10.02 20.52
CA TRP A 114 0.30 10.55 19.50
C TRP A 114 1.75 10.25 19.85
N ASP A 115 2.17 10.53 21.10
CA ASP A 115 3.54 10.32 21.56
C ASP A 115 3.91 8.84 21.56
N ALA A 116 2.99 7.95 21.92
CA ALA A 116 3.18 6.51 21.85
C ALA A 116 3.38 6.02 20.41
N VAL A 117 2.54 6.47 19.47
CA VAL A 117 2.66 6.13 18.04
C VAL A 117 3.99 6.62 17.47
N VAL A 118 4.37 7.87 17.74
CA VAL A 118 5.64 8.44 17.28
C VAL A 118 6.83 7.63 17.80
N LYS A 119 6.87 7.39 19.12
CA LYS A 119 7.98 6.67 19.77
C LYS A 119 8.11 5.22 19.26
N ASP A 120 6.98 4.54 19.11
CA ASP A 120 7.00 3.15 18.61
C ASP A 120 7.40 3.11 17.13
N THR A 121 6.93 4.07 16.32
CA THR A 121 7.33 4.17 14.91
C THR A 121 8.83 4.40 14.78
N GLN A 122 9.43 5.30 15.56
CA GLN A 122 10.88 5.53 15.58
C GLN A 122 11.63 4.24 15.91
N ARG A 123 11.21 3.52 16.96
CA ARG A 123 11.80 2.24 17.36
C ARG A 123 11.76 1.21 16.24
N ILE A 124 10.59 0.99 15.62
CA ILE A 124 10.47 -0.01 14.55
C ILE A 124 11.18 0.40 13.26
N ALA A 125 11.27 1.70 12.98
CA ALA A 125 11.99 2.22 11.83
C ALA A 125 13.50 2.00 11.95
N ASP A 126 14.08 2.17 13.15
CA ASP A 126 15.48 1.84 13.42
C ASP A 126 15.75 0.34 13.23
N LEU A 127 14.88 -0.54 13.78
CA LEU A 127 15.00 -1.99 13.66
C LEU A 127 14.90 -2.44 12.19
N ALA A 128 13.95 -1.89 11.44
CA ALA A 128 13.74 -2.21 10.03
C ALA A 128 14.89 -1.70 9.16
N ALA A 129 15.37 -0.48 9.40
CA ALA A 129 16.51 0.10 8.68
C ALA A 129 17.77 -0.74 8.83
N ALA A 130 18.03 -1.31 10.02
CA ALA A 130 19.16 -2.20 10.26
C ALA A 130 19.12 -3.49 9.42
N ARG A 131 17.93 -3.84 8.86
CA ARG A 131 17.74 -4.98 7.95
C ARG A 131 17.45 -4.57 6.50
N GLY A 132 17.57 -3.28 6.17
CA GLY A 132 17.32 -2.75 4.83
C GLY A 132 15.85 -2.76 4.43
N VAL A 133 14.92 -2.76 5.40
CA VAL A 133 13.47 -2.77 5.19
C VAL A 133 12.89 -1.41 5.56
N ALA A 134 12.07 -0.83 4.68
CA ALA A 134 11.39 0.44 4.95
C ALA A 134 10.07 0.23 5.74
N ILE A 135 9.61 1.29 6.41
CA ILE A 135 8.30 1.35 7.07
C ILE A 135 7.40 2.31 6.29
N ALA A 136 6.13 1.95 6.12
CA ALA A 136 5.15 2.85 5.55
C ALA A 136 3.82 2.76 6.31
N PHE A 137 3.26 3.92 6.64
CA PHE A 137 1.92 3.98 7.20
C PHE A 137 0.88 3.68 6.13
N GLU A 138 -0.15 2.92 6.47
CA GLU A 138 -1.37 2.88 5.69
C GLU A 138 -2.15 4.18 5.90
N TYR A 139 -2.63 4.79 4.81
CA TYR A 139 -3.53 5.93 4.86
C TYR A 139 -4.95 5.41 5.11
N HIS A 140 -5.40 5.39 6.38
CA HIS A 140 -6.61 4.67 6.76
C HIS A 140 -7.42 5.40 7.85
N GLY A 141 -8.75 5.37 7.71
CA GLY A 141 -9.67 5.86 8.75
C GLY A 141 -9.45 5.19 10.11
N ASN A 142 -9.80 5.88 11.18
CA ASN A 142 -9.61 5.44 12.57
C ASN A 142 -8.14 5.21 12.97
N THR A 143 -7.21 5.89 12.32
CA THR A 143 -5.79 5.96 12.67
C THR A 143 -5.32 7.42 12.65
N LEU A 144 -4.08 7.69 13.02
CA LEU A 144 -3.52 9.06 12.93
C LEU A 144 -3.24 9.49 11.49
N THR A 145 -3.34 8.57 10.51
CA THR A 145 -3.19 8.85 9.08
C THR A 145 -4.55 8.86 8.35
N ASP A 146 -5.59 9.37 9.00
CA ASP A 146 -6.95 9.46 8.45
C ASP A 146 -7.21 10.75 7.65
N SER A 147 -6.24 11.66 7.61
CA SER A 147 -6.27 12.87 6.79
C SER A 147 -4.87 13.28 6.32
N PRO A 148 -4.74 14.08 5.24
CA PRO A 148 -3.43 14.56 4.80
C PRO A 148 -2.69 15.34 5.88
N ALA A 149 -3.38 16.27 6.54
CA ALA A 149 -2.78 17.13 7.55
C ALA A 149 -2.19 16.34 8.72
N THR A 150 -2.93 15.35 9.23
CA THR A 150 -2.48 14.52 10.35
C THR A 150 -1.42 13.51 9.94
N THR A 151 -1.47 13.01 8.69
CA THR A 151 -0.40 12.19 8.12
C THR A 151 0.92 12.96 8.06
N LEU A 152 0.89 14.19 7.54
CA LEU A 152 2.09 15.04 7.47
C LEU A 152 2.60 15.41 8.85
N GLU A 153 1.72 15.72 9.80
CA GLU A 153 2.10 15.98 11.18
C GLU A 153 2.78 14.77 11.82
N LEU A 154 2.22 13.56 11.62
CA LEU A 154 2.81 12.34 12.15
C LEU A 154 4.20 12.08 11.55
N LEU A 155 4.34 12.17 10.23
CA LEU A 155 5.63 12.02 9.55
C LEU A 155 6.66 13.04 10.03
N HIS A 156 6.23 14.29 10.23
CA HIS A 156 7.10 15.34 10.78
C HIS A 156 7.55 15.04 12.21
N ARG A 157 6.65 14.58 13.08
CA ARG A 157 6.99 14.20 14.47
C ARG A 157 7.88 12.97 14.54
N VAL A 158 7.62 11.97 13.70
CA VAL A 158 8.47 10.77 13.58
C VAL A 158 9.87 11.14 13.10
N ASN A 159 9.97 12.04 12.12
CA ASN A 159 11.22 12.58 11.57
C ASN A 159 12.28 11.49 11.30
N HIS A 160 11.92 10.44 10.58
CA HIS A 160 12.80 9.31 10.30
C HIS A 160 12.82 9.01 8.79
N ALA A 161 14.04 8.99 8.19
CA ALA A 161 14.20 8.83 6.74
C ALA A 161 13.69 7.49 6.18
N ASN A 162 13.58 6.46 7.03
CA ASN A 162 13.09 5.13 6.67
C ASN A 162 11.56 4.98 6.81
N VAL A 163 10.81 6.09 6.94
CA VAL A 163 9.36 6.07 7.13
C VAL A 163 8.67 6.90 6.05
N GLY A 164 7.74 6.28 5.35
CA GLY A 164 6.87 6.90 4.37
C GLY A 164 5.40 6.63 4.65
N THR A 165 4.55 6.92 3.68
CA THR A 165 3.12 6.61 3.73
C THR A 165 2.64 5.99 2.44
N TYR A 166 1.66 5.11 2.52
CA TYR A 166 0.81 4.78 1.39
C TYR A 166 -0.18 5.91 1.15
N TRP A 167 -0.75 5.95 -0.04
CA TRP A 167 -1.92 6.74 -0.31
C TRP A 167 -3.02 5.87 -0.92
N GLN A 168 -4.25 6.16 -0.56
CA GLN A 168 -5.48 5.61 -1.14
C GLN A 168 -6.60 6.64 -0.99
N PRO A 169 -7.59 6.70 -1.89
CA PRO A 169 -8.72 7.60 -1.72
C PRO A 169 -9.53 7.17 -0.50
N ALA A 170 -9.72 8.05 0.48
CA ALA A 170 -10.61 7.74 1.60
C ALA A 170 -12.03 7.49 1.10
N VAL A 171 -12.69 6.48 1.67
CA VAL A 171 -14.06 6.10 1.30
C VAL A 171 -15.01 7.28 1.49
N GLY A 172 -15.82 7.57 0.46
CA GLY A 172 -16.80 8.66 0.49
C GLY A 172 -16.27 10.04 0.03
N LEU A 173 -14.98 10.19 -0.25
CA LEU A 173 -14.47 11.41 -0.88
C LEU A 173 -14.84 11.50 -2.36
N SER A 174 -15.14 12.70 -2.82
CA SER A 174 -15.21 13.00 -4.25
C SER A 174 -13.85 12.82 -4.92
N ASP A 175 -13.83 12.64 -6.26
CA ASP A 175 -12.58 12.51 -7.02
C ASP A 175 -11.67 13.73 -6.83
N GLN A 176 -12.24 14.93 -6.79
CA GLN A 176 -11.48 16.16 -6.53
C GLN A 176 -10.82 16.15 -5.15
N GLN A 177 -11.56 15.81 -4.09
CA GLN A 177 -11.02 15.74 -2.72
C GLN A 177 -9.95 14.65 -2.59
N ALA A 178 -10.12 13.53 -3.29
CA ALA A 178 -9.11 12.47 -3.33
C ALA A 178 -7.81 12.98 -3.98
N LEU A 179 -7.88 13.68 -5.12
CA LEU A 179 -6.71 14.26 -5.78
C LEU A 179 -6.03 15.35 -4.93
N GLU A 180 -6.81 16.20 -4.27
CA GLU A 180 -6.28 17.20 -3.32
C GLU A 180 -5.49 16.50 -2.21
N SER A 181 -6.04 15.43 -1.63
CA SER A 181 -5.37 14.65 -0.58
C SER A 181 -4.07 14.00 -1.06
N LEU A 182 -4.04 13.49 -2.30
CA LEU A 182 -2.81 12.95 -2.90
C LEU A 182 -1.73 14.03 -3.03
N HIS A 183 -2.09 15.18 -3.58
CA HIS A 183 -1.12 16.27 -3.79
C HIS A 183 -0.45 16.72 -2.49
N GLU A 184 -1.21 16.75 -1.38
CA GLU A 184 -0.66 17.15 -0.09
C GLU A 184 0.41 16.16 0.43
N VAL A 185 0.16 14.85 0.34
CA VAL A 185 1.06 13.83 0.88
C VAL A 185 2.09 13.29 -0.12
N LEU A 186 1.99 13.66 -1.40
CA LEU A 186 2.76 13.12 -2.52
C LEU A 186 4.28 13.00 -2.28
N PRO A 187 4.98 13.97 -1.65
CA PRO A 187 6.42 13.86 -1.38
C PRO A 187 6.81 12.67 -0.51
N HIS A 188 5.87 12.14 0.29
CA HIS A 188 6.07 11.06 1.25
C HIS A 188 5.46 9.73 0.81
N VAL A 189 4.75 9.71 -0.32
CA VAL A 189 4.12 8.49 -0.84
C VAL A 189 5.18 7.52 -1.32
N VAL A 190 5.03 6.26 -0.91
CA VAL A 190 5.91 5.13 -1.28
C VAL A 190 5.16 3.94 -1.86
N GLY A 191 3.84 4.02 -1.98
CA GLY A 191 2.97 3.04 -2.60
C GLY A 191 1.53 3.53 -2.61
N VAL A 192 0.72 2.99 -3.51
CA VAL A 192 -0.68 3.38 -3.69
C VAL A 192 -1.56 2.13 -3.70
N HIS A 193 -2.63 2.14 -2.91
CA HIS A 193 -3.71 1.18 -3.05
C HIS A 193 -4.80 1.78 -3.94
N CYS A 194 -5.18 1.05 -4.99
CA CYS A 194 -6.17 1.52 -5.94
C CYS A 194 -7.44 0.66 -5.92
N PHE A 195 -8.57 1.34 -5.83
CA PHE A 195 -9.89 0.73 -5.80
C PHE A 195 -10.97 1.75 -6.20
N SER A 196 -12.17 1.25 -6.50
CA SER A 196 -13.35 2.08 -6.72
C SER A 196 -14.44 1.65 -5.74
N TRP A 197 -14.57 2.40 -4.63
CA TRP A 197 -15.56 2.11 -3.59
C TRP A 197 -16.65 3.18 -3.55
N GLY A 198 -17.88 2.73 -3.32
CA GLY A 198 -19.00 3.59 -3.00
C GLY A 198 -19.01 4.03 -1.53
N PRO A 199 -19.93 4.94 -1.15
CA PRO A 199 -19.95 5.56 0.18
C PRO A 199 -20.13 4.57 1.35
N VAL A 200 -20.64 3.38 1.10
CA VAL A 200 -20.95 2.35 2.11
C VAL A 200 -20.09 1.10 1.90
N ALA A 201 -18.86 1.27 1.41
CA ALA A 201 -17.93 0.19 1.10
C ALA A 201 -18.44 -0.79 -0.01
N GLU A 202 -19.37 -0.37 -0.84
CA GLU A 202 -19.69 -1.08 -2.08
C GLU A 202 -18.51 -1.02 -3.02
N ARG A 203 -18.15 -2.16 -3.60
CA ARG A 203 -16.99 -2.27 -4.49
C ARG A 203 -17.47 -2.27 -5.93
N PHE A 204 -16.81 -1.50 -6.76
CA PHE A 204 -17.09 -1.38 -8.19
C PHE A 204 -15.83 -1.65 -9.00
N PRO A 205 -15.97 -1.98 -10.30
CA PRO A 205 -14.83 -2.04 -11.20
C PRO A 205 -13.98 -0.76 -11.13
N LEU A 206 -12.65 -0.90 -11.16
CA LEU A 206 -11.72 0.23 -11.04
C LEU A 206 -12.01 1.33 -12.07
N ARG A 207 -12.41 0.94 -13.28
CA ARG A 207 -12.79 1.84 -14.38
C ARG A 207 -13.98 2.76 -14.08
N ASN A 208 -14.78 2.49 -13.05
CA ASN A 208 -15.90 3.37 -12.68
C ASN A 208 -15.41 4.76 -12.22
N ARG A 209 -14.15 4.85 -11.76
CA ARG A 209 -13.49 6.12 -11.47
C ARG A 209 -12.33 6.39 -12.44
N LYS A 210 -12.54 6.13 -13.74
CA LYS A 210 -11.50 6.23 -14.79
C LYS A 210 -10.73 7.55 -14.72
N LEU A 211 -11.44 8.68 -14.67
CA LEU A 211 -10.79 10.00 -14.68
C LEU A 211 -9.92 10.22 -13.43
N LEU A 212 -10.37 9.75 -12.26
CA LEU A 212 -9.56 9.82 -11.05
C LEU A 212 -8.25 9.06 -11.26
N TRP A 213 -8.33 7.79 -11.65
CA TRP A 213 -7.15 6.94 -11.72
C TRP A 213 -6.19 7.32 -12.84
N GLN A 214 -6.68 7.83 -13.97
CA GLN A 214 -5.83 8.44 -14.99
C GLN A 214 -5.09 9.65 -14.43
N THR A 215 -5.80 10.57 -13.76
CA THR A 215 -5.16 11.75 -13.16
C THR A 215 -4.17 11.37 -12.06
N VAL A 216 -4.51 10.39 -11.21
CA VAL A 216 -3.58 9.86 -10.18
C VAL A 216 -2.30 9.34 -10.82
N THR A 217 -2.39 8.50 -11.85
CA THR A 217 -1.18 7.96 -12.52
C THR A 217 -0.34 9.05 -13.17
N ASP A 218 -0.95 10.08 -13.75
CA ASP A 218 -0.23 11.24 -14.30
C ASP A 218 0.51 12.02 -13.21
N VAL A 219 -0.13 12.26 -12.07
CA VAL A 219 0.47 12.93 -10.90
C VAL A 219 1.63 12.11 -10.33
N LEU A 220 1.46 10.79 -10.18
CA LEU A 220 2.51 9.91 -9.66
C LEU A 220 3.72 9.88 -10.59
N ARG A 221 3.51 9.76 -11.91
CA ARG A 221 4.61 9.82 -12.89
C ARG A 221 5.36 11.16 -12.86
N GLY A 222 4.60 12.26 -12.74
CA GLY A 222 5.18 13.60 -12.64
C GLY A 222 5.99 13.83 -11.37
N ASN A 223 5.85 12.98 -10.35
CA ASN A 223 6.62 13.07 -9.10
C ASN A 223 8.08 12.61 -9.24
N GLY A 224 8.43 11.89 -10.31
CA GLY A 224 9.79 11.44 -10.60
C GLY A 224 10.32 10.34 -9.66
N LYS A 225 9.44 9.64 -8.93
CA LYS A 225 9.78 8.50 -8.07
C LYS A 225 9.05 7.27 -8.56
N ASP A 226 9.77 6.17 -8.75
CA ASP A 226 9.14 4.87 -9.04
C ASP A 226 8.27 4.44 -7.86
N LEU A 227 7.03 4.03 -8.14
CA LEU A 227 6.03 3.70 -7.14
C LEU A 227 5.25 2.45 -7.54
N ASP A 228 4.83 1.70 -6.51
CA ASP A 228 3.89 0.60 -6.67
C ASP A 228 2.47 1.15 -6.65
N ILE A 229 1.63 0.70 -7.58
CA ILE A 229 0.19 0.95 -7.59
C ILE A 229 -0.55 -0.39 -7.59
N MET A 230 -1.23 -0.70 -6.49
CA MET A 230 -1.71 -2.04 -6.20
C MET A 230 -3.23 -2.08 -6.09
N LEU A 231 -3.85 -3.01 -6.82
CA LEU A 231 -5.27 -3.31 -6.66
C LEU A 231 -5.53 -3.78 -5.23
N GLU A 232 -6.47 -3.13 -4.55
CA GLU A 232 -6.94 -3.54 -3.24
C GLU A 232 -8.46 -3.67 -3.27
N PHE A 233 -8.96 -4.91 -3.14
CA PHE A 233 -10.38 -5.25 -3.19
C PHE A 233 -11.09 -4.85 -4.50
N VAL A 234 -11.23 -5.79 -5.39
CA VAL A 234 -12.04 -5.67 -6.61
C VAL A 234 -13.53 -5.95 -6.32
N GLU A 235 -14.40 -5.66 -7.28
CA GLU A 235 -15.83 -6.00 -7.21
C GLU A 235 -15.98 -7.50 -6.91
N ASP A 236 -16.79 -7.84 -5.89
CA ASP A 236 -17.11 -9.20 -5.42
C ASP A 236 -15.88 -10.07 -5.04
N ASP A 237 -14.68 -9.53 -4.98
CA ASP A 237 -13.41 -10.25 -4.73
C ASP A 237 -13.18 -11.43 -5.71
N LEU A 238 -13.72 -11.35 -6.94
CA LEU A 238 -13.62 -12.41 -7.94
C LEU A 238 -12.33 -12.31 -8.75
N PRO A 239 -11.67 -13.46 -9.06
CA PRO A 239 -10.48 -13.48 -9.92
C PRO A 239 -10.66 -12.83 -11.29
N ASP A 240 -11.82 -13.01 -11.93
CA ASP A 240 -12.13 -12.41 -13.23
C ASP A 240 -12.15 -10.87 -13.14
N ASN A 241 -12.62 -10.32 -12.00
CA ASN A 241 -12.60 -8.87 -11.77
C ASN A 241 -11.19 -8.36 -11.49
N VAL A 242 -10.30 -9.15 -10.89
CA VAL A 242 -8.85 -8.82 -10.81
C VAL A 242 -8.26 -8.69 -12.22
N ILE A 243 -8.54 -9.61 -13.15
CA ILE A 243 -8.05 -9.56 -14.52
C ILE A 243 -8.58 -8.31 -15.25
N ASN A 244 -9.86 -8.00 -15.10
CA ASN A 244 -10.48 -6.84 -15.71
C ASN A 244 -9.90 -5.51 -15.19
N ASP A 245 -9.72 -5.39 -13.88
CA ASP A 245 -9.18 -4.18 -13.25
C ASP A 245 -7.68 -4.03 -13.52
N ALA A 246 -6.93 -5.14 -13.56
CA ALA A 246 -5.52 -5.14 -13.96
C ALA A 246 -5.34 -4.67 -15.41
N SER A 247 -6.19 -5.12 -16.33
CA SER A 247 -6.17 -4.67 -17.72
C SER A 247 -6.38 -3.14 -17.82
N PHE A 248 -7.31 -2.60 -17.04
CA PHE A 248 -7.50 -1.16 -16.98
C PHE A 248 -6.30 -0.45 -16.32
N LEU A 249 -5.78 -0.99 -15.22
CA LEU A 249 -4.61 -0.44 -14.54
C LEU A 249 -3.39 -0.38 -15.47
N HIS A 250 -3.15 -1.42 -16.28
CA HIS A 250 -2.08 -1.40 -17.30
C HIS A 250 -2.26 -0.27 -18.30
N THR A 251 -3.48 -0.11 -18.84
CA THR A 251 -3.76 0.97 -19.80
C THR A 251 -3.35 2.33 -19.25
N ILE A 252 -3.73 2.64 -18.00
CA ILE A 252 -3.45 3.94 -17.38
C ILE A 252 -2.00 4.08 -16.89
N THR A 253 -1.33 2.99 -16.49
CA THR A 253 0.08 3.02 -16.07
C THR A 253 1.04 3.09 -17.25
N LEU A 254 0.67 2.65 -18.45
CA LEU A 254 1.47 2.81 -19.67
C LEU A 254 1.20 4.11 -20.39
N GLY A 255 0.10 4.81 -20.07
CA GLY A 255 -0.32 6.02 -20.77
C GLY A 255 -0.89 5.73 -22.15
N GLU A 256 -1.45 4.55 -22.31
CA GLU A 256 -2.18 4.14 -23.52
C GLU A 256 -3.66 4.49 -23.32
N ASP A 257 -4.21 5.38 -24.17
CA ASP A 257 -5.63 5.79 -24.18
C ASP A 257 -6.52 4.79 -24.95
#